data_76b2131bb718038c269b2d1befc73ae3
#
_entry.id   76b2131bb718038c269b2d1befc73ae3
#
_cell.length_a   1.000
_cell.length_b   1.000
_cell.length_c   1.000
_cell.angle_alpha   90.00
_cell.angle_beta   90.00
_cell.angle_gamma   90.00
#
_symmetry.space_group_name_H-M   'P 1'
#
loop_
_entity.id
_entity.type
_entity.pdbx_description
1 polymer ?
#
loop_
_entity_poly.entity_id
_entity_poly.type
_entity_poly.pdbx_seq_one_letter_code
_entity_poly.pdbx_strand_id
1 'polypeptide(L)'
;MGKYILAVNAGSSSVKVTFYTFENPPQAIADAQVSGITAPPPTLKYQRGLVKIKEELKEKINTPQDAFKYILHRCFNDPELSEVASDRDLAYICHRVVHGGDYHEAVEINDETLHHLEALEDLAPLHNFSALEIVRLCRNELPSVTSVTYFDSAFHQTLPVHVRTYPINQQVAKANGLRKYGFHGISYSFILRSVAQFLGKPQEQTNMIAMHIGSGASMCAIKEGKSIDTSMGLTPLAGLPGATRSGDIDPSLVFHYTSEAGKLSPGSTKEMHISTAEEILNKQSGWKALTGTTDFSKIAVEDFPSEAHKLAFDILVDRILGYIGNYYLKLGGQVDALVFAGGIGEKSALLRRTLVEKCQCLGVAIDAKANDKGPEDKETVKDISQGAGKGPRVLICQTNEQFEMAYHTVQSRV
;
A
#
# COMPACT_ATOMS: atom_id res chain seq x y z
N MET A 1 -13.86 0.61 -28.89
CA MET A 1 -13.34 0.96 -27.56
C MET A 1 -13.16 -0.35 -26.82
N GLY A 2 -11.99 -0.59 -26.19
CA GLY A 2 -11.73 -1.81 -25.43
C GLY A 2 -12.76 -2.00 -24.31
N LYS A 3 -12.92 -3.23 -23.85
CA LYS A 3 -13.93 -3.62 -22.85
C LYS A 3 -13.33 -3.94 -21.49
N TYR A 4 -12.00 -3.89 -21.38
CA TYR A 4 -11.29 -4.33 -20.19
C TYR A 4 -10.35 -3.27 -19.63
N ILE A 5 -10.08 -3.34 -18.34
CA ILE A 5 -9.15 -2.49 -17.61
C ILE A 5 -8.00 -3.37 -17.13
N LEU A 6 -6.78 -2.93 -17.35
CA LEU A 6 -5.57 -3.52 -16.78
C LEU A 6 -5.14 -2.68 -15.57
N ALA A 7 -5.23 -3.21 -14.37
CA ALA A 7 -4.74 -2.54 -13.15
C ALA A 7 -3.34 -3.08 -12.81
N VAL A 8 -2.37 -2.17 -12.69
CA VAL A 8 -0.94 -2.47 -12.51
C VAL A 8 -0.43 -1.90 -11.20
N ASN A 9 0.22 -2.75 -10.41
CA ASN A 9 0.96 -2.39 -9.21
C ASN A 9 2.39 -2.88 -9.36
N ALA A 10 3.31 -1.98 -9.67
CA ALA A 10 4.71 -2.27 -9.93
C ALA A 10 5.60 -1.74 -8.80
N GLY A 11 6.38 -2.64 -8.21
CA GLY A 11 7.45 -2.34 -7.28
C GLY A 11 8.78 -2.91 -7.75
N SER A 12 9.88 -2.57 -7.10
CA SER A 12 11.22 -3.03 -7.47
C SER A 12 11.41 -4.55 -7.40
N SER A 13 10.65 -5.25 -6.52
CA SER A 13 10.80 -6.69 -6.29
C SER A 13 9.68 -7.53 -6.88
N SER A 14 8.59 -6.91 -7.33
CA SER A 14 7.45 -7.62 -7.90
C SER A 14 6.57 -6.70 -8.75
N VAL A 15 5.92 -7.30 -9.75
CA VAL A 15 4.87 -6.66 -10.54
C VAL A 15 3.62 -7.51 -10.43
N LYS A 16 2.50 -6.87 -10.11
CA LYS A 16 1.19 -7.48 -10.06
C LYS A 16 0.25 -6.77 -11.02
N VAL A 17 -0.52 -7.53 -11.79
CA VAL A 17 -1.55 -7.03 -12.67
C VAL A 17 -2.85 -7.78 -12.45
N THR A 18 -3.98 -7.09 -12.67
CA THR A 18 -5.30 -7.71 -12.69
C THR A 18 -6.10 -7.15 -13.86
N PHE A 19 -6.71 -8.01 -14.63
CA PHE A 19 -7.63 -7.64 -15.69
C PHE A 19 -9.05 -7.61 -15.13
N TYR A 20 -9.74 -6.50 -15.41
CA TYR A 20 -11.13 -6.27 -14.98
C TYR A 20 -12.03 -5.99 -16.18
N THR A 21 -13.32 -6.33 -16.06
CA THR A 21 -14.34 -5.84 -16.99
C THR A 21 -14.50 -4.32 -16.83
N PHE A 22 -14.87 -3.63 -17.92
CA PHE A 22 -15.23 -2.21 -17.88
C PHE A 22 -16.73 -2.06 -17.62
N GLU A 23 -17.17 -2.62 -16.48
CA GLU A 23 -18.56 -2.64 -16.01
C GLU A 23 -18.64 -2.15 -14.57
N ASN A 24 -19.81 -1.78 -14.11
CA ASN A 24 -20.02 -1.30 -12.73
C ASN A 24 -20.85 -2.30 -11.90
N PRO A 25 -20.30 -2.96 -10.87
CA PRO A 25 -18.89 -2.93 -10.46
C PRO A 25 -17.97 -3.75 -11.40
N PRO A 26 -16.68 -3.40 -11.52
CA PRO A 26 -15.74 -4.17 -12.33
C PRO A 26 -15.53 -5.58 -11.73
N GLN A 27 -15.41 -6.58 -12.61
CA GLN A 27 -15.19 -7.97 -12.22
C GLN A 27 -13.78 -8.40 -12.65
N ALA A 28 -13.03 -9.00 -11.73
CA ALA A 28 -11.72 -9.55 -12.06
C ALA A 28 -11.87 -10.81 -12.92
N ILE A 29 -11.18 -10.84 -14.07
CA ILE A 29 -11.17 -11.98 -14.98
C ILE A 29 -9.87 -12.78 -14.92
N ALA A 30 -8.73 -12.11 -14.69
CA ALA A 30 -7.44 -12.74 -14.47
C ALA A 30 -6.56 -11.89 -13.56
N ASP A 31 -5.71 -12.56 -12.76
CA ASP A 31 -4.71 -11.94 -11.88
C ASP A 31 -3.37 -12.60 -12.14
N ALA A 32 -2.32 -11.82 -12.29
CA ALA A 32 -0.96 -12.32 -12.49
C ALA A 32 0.04 -11.52 -11.66
N GLN A 33 0.99 -12.21 -11.06
CA GLN A 33 2.07 -11.60 -10.29
C GLN A 33 3.39 -12.31 -10.58
N VAL A 34 4.42 -11.54 -10.92
CA VAL A 34 5.80 -12.00 -10.90
C VAL A 34 6.48 -11.37 -9.68
N SER A 35 7.10 -12.20 -8.87
CA SER A 35 7.84 -11.81 -7.66
C SER A 35 9.24 -12.42 -7.65
N GLY A 36 10.13 -11.92 -6.77
CA GLY A 36 11.51 -12.39 -6.71
C GLY A 36 12.44 -11.74 -7.74
N ILE A 37 12.06 -10.60 -8.33
CA ILE A 37 12.85 -9.88 -9.33
C ILE A 37 14.25 -9.55 -8.79
N THR A 38 14.33 -9.11 -7.53
CA THR A 38 15.59 -8.76 -6.85
C THR A 38 16.19 -9.91 -6.03
N ALA A 39 15.51 -11.07 -5.99
CA ALA A 39 15.93 -12.26 -5.25
C ALA A 39 15.60 -13.53 -6.06
N PRO A 40 16.33 -13.82 -7.14
CA PRO A 40 16.08 -14.97 -8.00
C PRO A 40 16.08 -16.32 -7.26
N PRO A 41 15.31 -17.34 -7.72
CA PRO A 41 14.56 -17.35 -8.98
C PRO A 41 13.23 -16.59 -8.89
N PRO A 42 12.81 -15.90 -9.98
CA PRO A 42 11.51 -15.25 -10.03
C PRO A 42 10.38 -16.28 -10.06
N THR A 43 9.25 -15.91 -9.45
CA THR A 43 8.08 -16.80 -9.33
C THR A 43 6.86 -16.13 -9.94
N LEU A 44 6.17 -16.85 -10.84
CA LEU A 44 4.85 -16.46 -11.34
C LEU A 44 3.76 -17.02 -10.41
N LYS A 45 2.80 -16.19 -10.08
CA LYS A 45 1.47 -16.59 -9.64
C LYS A 45 0.47 -16.10 -10.68
N TYR A 46 -0.35 -16.99 -11.19
CA TYR A 46 -1.39 -16.66 -12.16
C TYR A 46 -2.70 -17.30 -11.74
N GLN A 47 -3.77 -16.54 -11.81
CA GLN A 47 -5.10 -17.02 -11.49
C GLN A 47 -6.12 -16.52 -12.52
N ARG A 48 -6.95 -17.45 -13.01
CA ARG A 48 -8.09 -17.20 -13.88
C ARG A 48 -9.22 -18.16 -13.50
N GLY A 49 -10.34 -17.60 -13.09
CA GLY A 49 -11.45 -18.40 -12.57
C GLY A 49 -11.01 -19.32 -11.44
N LEU A 50 -11.15 -20.62 -11.64
CA LEU A 50 -10.73 -21.66 -10.67
C LEU A 50 -9.28 -22.12 -10.87
N VAL A 51 -8.64 -21.75 -11.97
CA VAL A 51 -7.25 -22.15 -12.28
C VAL A 51 -6.29 -21.27 -11.50
N LYS A 52 -5.41 -21.90 -10.73
CA LYS A 52 -4.33 -21.24 -9.99
C LYS A 52 -3.02 -21.92 -10.35
N ILE A 53 -2.07 -21.14 -10.84
CA ILE A 53 -0.71 -21.57 -11.18
C ILE A 53 0.27 -20.84 -10.27
N LYS A 54 1.24 -21.58 -9.77
CA LYS A 54 2.41 -21.03 -9.08
C LYS A 54 3.63 -21.81 -9.55
N GLU A 55 4.55 -21.11 -10.22
CA GLU A 55 5.73 -21.74 -10.81
C GLU A 55 6.96 -20.81 -10.72
N GLU A 56 8.13 -21.42 -10.62
CA GLU A 56 9.41 -20.73 -10.78
C GLU A 56 9.67 -20.51 -12.26
N LEU A 57 10.07 -19.29 -12.62
CA LEU A 57 10.35 -18.93 -14.01
C LEU A 57 11.79 -19.29 -14.37
N LYS A 58 11.96 -19.88 -15.54
CA LYS A 58 13.28 -20.18 -16.14
C LYS A 58 13.83 -18.98 -16.91
N GLU A 59 12.96 -18.08 -17.30
CA GLU A 59 13.27 -16.84 -17.98
C GLU A 59 14.02 -15.88 -17.06
N LYS A 60 14.97 -15.15 -17.63
CA LYS A 60 15.69 -14.10 -16.90
C LYS A 60 14.79 -12.88 -16.76
N ILE A 61 14.22 -12.69 -15.58
CA ILE A 61 13.45 -11.52 -15.20
C ILE A 61 14.32 -10.71 -14.23
N ASN A 62 14.91 -9.62 -14.71
CA ASN A 62 15.83 -8.80 -13.93
C ASN A 62 15.25 -7.43 -13.56
N THR A 63 14.21 -7.00 -14.26
CA THR A 63 13.59 -5.68 -14.08
C THR A 63 12.07 -5.81 -13.97
N PRO A 64 11.39 -4.80 -13.38
CA PRO A 64 9.93 -4.72 -13.42
C PRO A 64 9.36 -4.73 -14.85
N GLN A 65 10.07 -4.14 -15.81
CA GLN A 65 9.67 -4.13 -17.22
C GLN A 65 9.69 -5.55 -17.82
N ASP A 66 10.73 -6.34 -17.53
CA ASP A 66 10.79 -7.75 -17.97
C ASP A 66 9.61 -8.54 -17.40
N ALA A 67 9.32 -8.34 -16.10
CA ALA A 67 8.20 -8.98 -15.41
C ALA A 67 6.85 -8.61 -16.04
N PHE A 68 6.65 -7.32 -16.31
CA PHE A 68 5.41 -6.83 -16.92
C PHE A 68 5.23 -7.38 -18.35
N LYS A 69 6.26 -7.33 -19.19
CA LYS A 69 6.24 -7.92 -20.55
C LYS A 69 5.93 -9.41 -20.53
N TYR A 70 6.57 -10.14 -19.62
CA TYR A 70 6.31 -11.57 -19.42
C TYR A 70 4.83 -11.82 -19.07
N ILE A 71 4.29 -11.07 -18.12
CA ILE A 71 2.89 -11.17 -17.71
C ILE A 71 1.94 -10.90 -18.89
N LEU A 72 2.15 -9.79 -19.61
CA LEU A 72 1.30 -9.47 -20.78
C LEU A 72 1.35 -10.56 -21.84
N HIS A 73 2.57 -11.03 -22.19
CA HIS A 73 2.73 -12.10 -23.15
C HIS A 73 2.02 -13.39 -22.68
N ARG A 74 2.14 -13.74 -21.41
CA ARG A 74 1.48 -14.92 -20.83
C ARG A 74 -0.05 -14.81 -20.88
N CYS A 75 -0.60 -13.62 -20.55
CA CYS A 75 -2.03 -13.40 -20.55
C CYS A 75 -2.62 -13.31 -21.96
N PHE A 76 -2.01 -12.56 -22.87
CA PHE A 76 -2.50 -12.44 -24.26
C PHE A 76 -2.42 -13.71 -25.07
N ASN A 77 -1.55 -14.67 -24.68
CA ASN A 77 -1.44 -15.97 -25.32
C ASN A 77 -2.13 -17.09 -24.52
N ASP A 78 -2.91 -16.78 -23.50
CA ASP A 78 -3.74 -17.78 -22.82
C ASP A 78 -5.02 -18.05 -23.64
N PRO A 79 -5.17 -19.24 -24.26
CA PRO A 79 -6.30 -19.53 -25.14
C PRO A 79 -7.65 -19.49 -24.39
N GLU A 80 -7.60 -19.60 -23.07
CA GLU A 80 -8.79 -19.58 -22.23
C GLU A 80 -9.07 -18.16 -21.64
N LEU A 81 -8.23 -17.18 -21.92
CA LEU A 81 -8.45 -15.76 -21.67
C LEU A 81 -8.70 -15.02 -22.99
N SER A 82 -9.49 -15.66 -23.84
CA SER A 82 -9.77 -15.18 -25.22
C SER A 82 -10.41 -13.80 -25.27
N GLU A 83 -11.00 -13.35 -24.18
CA GLU A 83 -11.61 -12.03 -24.04
C GLU A 83 -10.58 -10.88 -24.08
N VAL A 84 -9.33 -11.18 -23.70
CA VAL A 84 -8.21 -10.22 -23.69
C VAL A 84 -7.03 -10.80 -24.44
N ALA A 85 -7.11 -10.84 -25.76
CA ALA A 85 -6.09 -11.41 -26.63
C ALA A 85 -5.04 -10.37 -27.09
N SER A 86 -5.30 -9.08 -26.91
CA SER A 86 -4.42 -8.00 -27.35
C SER A 86 -4.70 -6.69 -26.60
N ASP A 87 -3.84 -5.70 -26.84
CA ASP A 87 -4.01 -4.32 -26.36
C ASP A 87 -5.32 -3.66 -26.85
N ARG A 88 -5.85 -4.07 -28.02
CA ARG A 88 -7.10 -3.54 -28.59
C ARG A 88 -8.34 -3.85 -27.73
N ASP A 89 -8.25 -4.87 -26.88
CA ASP A 89 -9.31 -5.27 -25.97
C ASP A 89 -9.30 -4.42 -24.68
N LEU A 90 -8.20 -3.69 -24.42
CA LEU A 90 -8.06 -2.81 -23.27
C LEU A 90 -8.64 -1.42 -23.56
N ALA A 91 -9.44 -0.92 -22.62
CA ALA A 91 -9.92 0.47 -22.61
C ALA A 91 -8.94 1.37 -21.86
N TYR A 92 -8.46 0.92 -20.70
CA TYR A 92 -7.58 1.66 -19.81
C TYR A 92 -6.52 0.77 -19.19
N ILE A 93 -5.36 1.39 -18.89
CA ILE A 93 -4.34 0.84 -17.99
C ILE A 93 -4.26 1.75 -16.78
N CYS A 94 -4.58 1.21 -15.60
CA CYS A 94 -4.53 1.91 -14.33
C CYS A 94 -3.20 1.60 -13.63
N HIS A 95 -2.39 2.62 -13.38
CA HIS A 95 -1.09 2.48 -12.72
C HIS A 95 -1.15 3.02 -11.30
N ARG A 96 -0.72 2.24 -10.33
CA ARG A 96 -0.43 2.74 -9.00
C ARG A 96 0.90 3.47 -9.00
N VAL A 97 0.90 4.73 -8.59
CA VAL A 97 2.09 5.54 -8.33
C VAL A 97 2.06 5.98 -6.87
N VAL A 98 3.16 5.76 -6.15
CA VAL A 98 3.17 6.00 -4.70
C VAL A 98 3.03 7.48 -4.39
N HIS A 99 3.88 8.33 -4.98
CA HIS A 99 3.91 9.75 -4.69
C HIS A 99 3.37 10.57 -5.86
N GLY A 100 2.20 11.16 -5.67
CA GLY A 100 1.53 12.01 -6.66
C GLY A 100 1.70 13.52 -6.42
N GLY A 101 2.54 13.94 -5.47
CA GLY A 101 2.74 15.36 -5.17
C GLY A 101 1.43 16.05 -4.82
N ASP A 102 1.08 17.08 -5.58
CA ASP A 102 -0.13 17.87 -5.37
C ASP A 102 -1.34 17.37 -6.16
N TYR A 103 -1.24 16.26 -6.89
CA TYR A 103 -2.40 15.65 -7.51
C TYR A 103 -3.41 15.15 -6.45
N HIS A 104 -4.66 15.59 -6.61
CA HIS A 104 -5.77 15.27 -5.72
C HIS A 104 -6.61 14.09 -6.20
N GLU A 105 -6.48 13.76 -7.48
CA GLU A 105 -7.24 12.72 -8.18
C GLU A 105 -6.37 12.00 -9.20
N ALA A 106 -6.93 10.97 -9.81
CA ALA A 106 -6.27 10.24 -10.88
C ALA A 106 -6.07 11.13 -12.12
N VAL A 107 -4.95 10.95 -12.81
CA VAL A 107 -4.62 11.71 -14.02
C VAL A 107 -4.30 10.80 -15.20
N GLU A 108 -4.75 11.21 -16.39
CA GLU A 108 -4.32 10.59 -17.64
C GLU A 108 -2.87 10.97 -17.94
N ILE A 109 -2.12 10.01 -18.45
CA ILE A 109 -0.73 10.20 -18.82
C ILE A 109 -0.62 10.81 -20.22
N ASN A 110 -0.06 11.99 -20.28
CA ASN A 110 0.44 12.68 -21.46
C ASN A 110 1.88 13.14 -21.20
N ASP A 111 2.47 13.93 -22.11
CA ASP A 111 3.86 14.40 -21.95
C ASP A 111 4.01 15.32 -20.72
N GLU A 112 3.06 16.21 -20.48
CA GLU A 112 3.08 17.14 -19.35
C GLU A 112 2.97 16.41 -18.01
N THR A 113 1.97 15.53 -17.87
CA THR A 113 1.74 14.77 -16.62
C THR A 113 2.87 13.80 -16.33
N LEU A 114 3.43 13.16 -17.36
CA LEU A 114 4.59 12.29 -17.18
C LEU A 114 5.81 13.09 -16.71
N HIS A 115 6.12 14.21 -17.36
CA HIS A 115 7.24 15.08 -16.96
C HIS A 115 7.08 15.59 -15.52
N HIS A 116 5.84 15.95 -15.12
CA HIS A 116 5.57 16.36 -13.74
C HIS A 116 5.81 15.21 -12.74
N LEU A 117 5.40 13.98 -13.07
CA LEU A 117 5.64 12.82 -12.21
C LEU A 117 7.14 12.46 -12.14
N GLU A 118 7.90 12.64 -13.21
CA GLU A 118 9.36 12.49 -13.22
C GLU A 118 10.03 13.50 -12.29
N ALA A 119 9.58 14.75 -12.27
CA ALA A 119 10.09 15.75 -11.33
C ALA A 119 9.80 15.41 -9.86
N LEU A 120 8.78 14.60 -9.57
CA LEU A 120 8.48 14.10 -8.22
C LEU A 120 9.34 12.89 -7.82
N GLU A 121 10.08 12.27 -8.75
CA GLU A 121 10.98 11.15 -8.41
C GLU A 121 12.02 11.57 -7.37
N ASP A 122 12.48 12.82 -7.39
CA ASP A 122 13.45 13.35 -6.41
C ASP A 122 12.91 13.32 -4.96
N LEU A 123 11.61 13.38 -4.76
CA LEU A 123 10.99 13.30 -3.41
C LEU A 123 10.88 11.86 -2.88
N ALA A 124 10.73 10.87 -3.76
CA ALA A 124 10.55 9.47 -3.37
C ALA A 124 11.12 8.51 -4.42
N PRO A 125 12.43 8.58 -4.74
CA PRO A 125 13.03 7.82 -5.85
C PRO A 125 12.84 6.31 -5.70
N LEU A 126 12.98 5.79 -4.49
CA LEU A 126 12.82 4.36 -4.18
C LEU A 126 11.39 3.82 -4.42
N HIS A 127 10.40 4.70 -4.52
CA HIS A 127 8.99 4.33 -4.59
C HIS A 127 8.36 4.58 -5.96
N ASN A 128 8.70 5.68 -6.63
CA ASN A 128 8.08 6.04 -7.92
C ASN A 128 8.79 5.42 -9.11
N PHE A 129 10.12 5.26 -9.07
CA PHE A 129 10.93 4.85 -10.21
C PHE A 129 10.36 3.62 -10.95
N SER A 130 10.13 2.51 -10.24
CA SER A 130 9.64 1.27 -10.86
C SER A 130 8.25 1.43 -11.50
N ALA A 131 7.36 2.23 -10.90
CA ALA A 131 6.03 2.46 -11.44
C ALA A 131 6.09 3.32 -12.71
N LEU A 132 6.90 4.38 -12.73
CA LEU A 132 7.04 5.25 -13.90
C LEU A 132 7.74 4.56 -15.07
N GLU A 133 8.67 3.64 -14.81
CA GLU A 133 9.24 2.78 -15.86
C GLU A 133 8.16 1.94 -16.57
N ILE A 134 7.18 1.40 -15.83
CA ILE A 134 6.05 0.70 -16.45
C ILE A 134 5.13 1.65 -17.20
N VAL A 135 4.89 2.86 -16.68
CA VAL A 135 4.10 3.89 -17.39
C VAL A 135 4.76 4.24 -18.73
N ARG A 136 6.09 4.48 -18.75
CA ARG A 136 6.86 4.76 -19.98
C ARG A 136 6.75 3.59 -20.97
N LEU A 137 6.90 2.36 -20.46
CA LEU A 137 6.77 1.15 -21.26
C LEU A 137 5.39 1.04 -21.91
N CYS A 138 4.32 1.24 -21.16
CA CYS A 138 2.95 1.19 -21.67
C CYS A 138 2.70 2.26 -22.74
N ARG A 139 3.19 3.49 -22.56
CA ARG A 139 3.08 4.54 -23.59
C ARG A 139 3.75 4.16 -24.90
N ASN A 140 4.89 3.49 -24.83
CA ASN A 140 5.66 3.14 -26.01
C ASN A 140 5.13 1.88 -26.72
N GLU A 141 4.75 0.85 -25.96
CA GLU A 141 4.37 -0.45 -26.53
C GLU A 141 2.84 -0.62 -26.69
N LEU A 142 2.04 0.15 -25.94
CA LEU A 142 0.57 0.09 -25.96
C LEU A 142 -0.05 1.50 -26.21
N PRO A 143 0.40 2.23 -27.25
CA PRO A 143 0.03 3.64 -27.45
C PRO A 143 -1.44 3.86 -27.72
N SER A 144 -2.18 2.82 -28.10
CA SER A 144 -3.62 2.85 -28.34
C SER A 144 -4.47 2.84 -27.07
N VAL A 145 -3.87 2.51 -25.90
CA VAL A 145 -4.57 2.35 -24.64
C VAL A 145 -4.29 3.53 -23.73
N THR A 146 -5.34 4.15 -23.20
CA THR A 146 -5.21 5.28 -22.27
C THR A 146 -4.64 4.80 -20.93
N SER A 147 -3.48 5.34 -20.53
CA SER A 147 -2.88 5.14 -19.22
C SER A 147 -3.40 6.17 -18.22
N VAL A 148 -3.84 5.71 -17.05
CA VAL A 148 -4.33 6.55 -15.94
C VAL A 148 -3.53 6.21 -14.69
N THR A 149 -2.99 7.21 -14.00
CA THR A 149 -2.27 7.03 -12.76
C THR A 149 -3.13 7.34 -11.55
N TYR A 150 -3.02 6.51 -10.53
CA TYR A 150 -3.65 6.62 -9.23
C TYR A 150 -2.58 6.75 -8.16
N PHE A 151 -2.77 7.64 -7.20
CA PHE A 151 -1.74 8.03 -6.24
C PHE A 151 -2.09 7.59 -4.83
N ASP A 152 -1.13 6.97 -4.14
CA ASP A 152 -1.29 6.66 -2.72
C ASP A 152 -1.46 7.92 -1.87
N SER A 153 -0.88 9.05 -2.30
CA SER A 153 -0.98 10.33 -1.58
C SER A 153 -2.31 11.06 -1.79
N ALA A 154 -3.10 10.72 -2.82
CA ALA A 154 -4.30 11.48 -3.18
C ALA A 154 -5.37 11.46 -2.09
N PHE A 155 -5.61 10.33 -1.42
CA PHE A 155 -6.58 10.19 -0.33
C PHE A 155 -6.30 11.14 0.85
N HIS A 156 -5.04 11.53 1.04
CA HIS A 156 -4.58 12.36 2.15
C HIS A 156 -4.53 13.86 1.83
N GLN A 157 -5.01 14.29 0.66
CA GLN A 157 -5.06 15.73 0.33
C GLN A 157 -6.02 16.53 1.23
N THR A 158 -6.90 15.84 1.97
CA THR A 158 -7.80 16.44 2.97
C THR A 158 -7.13 16.69 4.34
N LEU A 159 -5.85 16.37 4.50
CA LEU A 159 -5.12 16.63 5.75
C LEU A 159 -5.17 18.12 6.11
N PRO A 160 -5.55 18.47 7.36
CA PRO A 160 -5.52 19.85 7.85
C PRO A 160 -4.12 20.45 7.72
N VAL A 161 -4.05 21.78 7.47
CA VAL A 161 -2.78 22.47 7.26
C VAL A 161 -1.79 22.24 8.39
N HIS A 162 -2.24 22.30 9.65
CA HIS A 162 -1.39 22.09 10.83
C HIS A 162 -0.89 20.64 10.98
N VAL A 163 -1.56 19.66 10.37
CA VAL A 163 -1.14 18.26 10.36
C VAL A 163 -0.10 18.02 9.25
N ARG A 164 -0.30 18.63 8.08
CA ARG A 164 0.60 18.41 6.93
C ARG A 164 1.86 19.26 6.93
N THR A 165 1.94 20.29 7.80
CA THR A 165 3.07 21.24 7.82
C THR A 165 4.14 20.77 8.80
N TYR A 166 5.37 20.66 8.34
CA TYR A 166 6.53 20.49 9.20
C TYR A 166 6.97 21.83 9.79
N PRO A 167 7.35 21.92 11.08
CA PRO A 167 7.79 23.16 11.73
C PRO A 167 9.27 23.47 11.37
N ILE A 168 9.53 23.69 10.08
CA ILE A 168 10.82 24.06 9.52
C ILE A 168 10.68 25.40 8.77
N ASN A 169 11.78 25.92 8.17
CA ASN A 169 11.70 27.12 7.35
C ASN A 169 10.67 26.95 6.22
N GLN A 170 9.57 27.73 6.26
CA GLN A 170 8.44 27.54 5.34
C GLN A 170 8.75 28.02 3.90
N GLN A 171 9.71 28.90 3.68
CA GLN A 171 10.15 29.26 2.33
C GLN A 171 10.86 28.08 1.66
N VAL A 172 11.76 27.44 2.41
CA VAL A 172 12.44 26.21 1.95
C VAL A 172 11.46 25.08 1.77
N ALA A 173 10.55 24.88 2.74
CA ALA A 173 9.52 23.83 2.67
C ALA A 173 8.66 23.97 1.42
N LYS A 174 8.18 25.19 1.12
CA LYS A 174 7.35 25.45 -0.06
C LYS A 174 8.12 25.29 -1.37
N ALA A 175 9.35 25.76 -1.43
CA ALA A 175 10.16 25.66 -2.64
C ALA A 175 10.50 24.22 -3.04
N ASN A 176 10.58 23.31 -2.05
CA ASN A 176 10.97 21.90 -2.26
C ASN A 176 9.84 20.90 -1.97
N GLY A 177 8.59 21.34 -1.82
CA GLY A 177 7.45 20.46 -1.57
C GLY A 177 7.51 19.68 -0.24
N LEU A 178 8.21 20.20 0.79
CA LEU A 178 8.47 19.49 2.04
C LEU A 178 7.27 19.58 2.99
N ARG A 179 6.35 18.65 2.88
CA ARG A 179 5.19 18.50 3.76
C ARG A 179 4.87 17.03 4.00
N LYS A 180 3.98 16.76 4.96
CA LYS A 180 3.39 15.42 5.09
C LYS A 180 2.40 15.20 3.93
N TYR A 181 2.60 14.13 3.18
CA TYR A 181 1.69 13.67 2.12
C TYR A 181 0.83 12.51 2.58
N GLY A 182 1.43 11.49 3.19
CA GLY A 182 0.74 10.23 3.51
C GLY A 182 0.66 9.31 2.29
N PHE A 183 0.51 8.01 2.54
CA PHE A 183 0.51 6.98 1.50
C PHE A 183 -0.44 5.83 1.84
N HIS A 184 -0.50 4.80 1.00
CA HIS A 184 -1.53 3.75 1.00
C HIS A 184 -2.95 4.28 0.78
N GLY A 185 -3.10 5.47 0.18
CA GLY A 185 -4.39 6.12 0.01
C GLY A 185 -5.37 5.34 -0.84
N ILE A 186 -4.90 4.62 -1.87
CA ILE A 186 -5.76 3.73 -2.68
C ILE A 186 -6.35 2.63 -1.80
N SER A 187 -5.54 2.05 -0.90
CA SER A 187 -6.02 1.09 0.08
C SER A 187 -7.01 1.71 1.06
N TYR A 188 -6.76 2.92 1.57
CA TYR A 188 -7.68 3.60 2.49
C TYR A 188 -9.00 4.00 1.82
N SER A 189 -9.00 4.34 0.54
CA SER A 189 -10.21 4.55 -0.24
C SER A 189 -11.05 3.27 -0.29
N PHE A 190 -10.44 2.14 -0.63
CA PHE A 190 -11.09 0.83 -0.63
C PHE A 190 -11.65 0.47 0.75
N ILE A 191 -10.86 0.64 1.83
CA ILE A 191 -11.24 0.33 3.20
C ILE A 191 -12.44 1.18 3.61
N LEU A 192 -12.40 2.50 3.37
CA LEU A 192 -13.49 3.41 3.70
C LEU A 192 -14.80 2.97 3.03
N ARG A 193 -14.77 2.76 1.72
CA ARG A 193 -15.95 2.35 0.95
C ARG A 193 -16.53 1.02 1.44
N SER A 194 -15.66 0.01 1.62
CA SER A 194 -16.08 -1.33 2.01
C SER A 194 -16.61 -1.38 3.45
N VAL A 195 -15.95 -0.68 4.39
CA VAL A 195 -16.37 -0.62 5.80
C VAL A 195 -17.64 0.21 5.96
N ALA A 196 -17.78 1.34 5.27
CA ALA A 196 -19.01 2.15 5.28
C ALA A 196 -20.20 1.32 4.79
N GLN A 197 -20.03 0.59 3.67
CA GLN A 197 -21.04 -0.33 3.15
C GLN A 197 -21.38 -1.43 4.16
N PHE A 198 -20.39 -2.05 4.81
CA PHE A 198 -20.59 -3.07 5.83
C PHE A 198 -21.36 -2.55 7.05
N LEU A 199 -21.06 -1.32 7.47
CA LEU A 199 -21.74 -0.66 8.60
C LEU A 199 -23.12 -0.10 8.23
N GLY A 200 -23.51 -0.12 6.95
CA GLY A 200 -24.76 0.49 6.46
C GLY A 200 -24.78 2.01 6.63
N LYS A 201 -23.62 2.67 6.56
CA LYS A 201 -23.46 4.13 6.71
C LYS A 201 -22.96 4.77 5.43
N PRO A 202 -23.34 6.03 5.13
CA PRO A 202 -22.65 6.82 4.11
C PRO A 202 -21.17 7.00 4.46
N GLN A 203 -20.30 7.07 3.46
CA GLN A 203 -18.86 7.29 3.68
C GLN A 203 -18.62 8.60 4.46
N GLU A 204 -19.36 9.65 4.13
CA GLU A 204 -19.30 11.00 4.73
C GLU A 204 -19.76 11.05 6.19
N GLN A 205 -20.27 9.93 6.71
CA GLN A 205 -20.69 9.80 8.12
C GLN A 205 -19.89 8.73 8.87
N THR A 206 -18.83 8.18 8.21
CA THR A 206 -18.04 7.10 8.76
C THR A 206 -16.74 7.62 9.37
N ASN A 207 -16.49 7.27 10.63
CA ASN A 207 -15.29 7.57 11.36
C ASN A 207 -14.54 6.28 11.71
N MET A 208 -13.26 6.18 11.38
CA MET A 208 -12.51 4.97 11.68
C MET A 208 -11.02 5.23 11.88
N ILE A 209 -10.37 4.31 12.59
CA ILE A 209 -8.92 4.18 12.61
C ILE A 209 -8.57 2.98 11.73
N ALA A 210 -8.03 3.25 10.55
CA ALA A 210 -7.64 2.23 9.60
C ALA A 210 -6.14 1.94 9.71
N MET A 211 -5.80 0.65 9.72
CA MET A 211 -4.44 0.12 9.87
C MET A 211 -4.12 -0.75 8.66
N HIS A 212 -3.34 -0.21 7.70
CA HIS A 212 -2.80 -1.01 6.61
C HIS A 212 -1.43 -1.56 7.04
N ILE A 213 -1.40 -2.80 7.50
CA ILE A 213 -0.20 -3.45 8.03
C ILE A 213 0.27 -4.53 7.05
N GLY A 214 1.33 -4.25 6.33
CA GLY A 214 2.01 -5.14 5.39
C GLY A 214 3.52 -5.10 5.58
N SER A 215 4.32 -5.43 4.56
CA SER A 215 5.77 -5.20 4.56
C SER A 215 6.11 -3.72 4.70
N GLY A 216 5.28 -2.82 4.13
CA GLY A 216 5.14 -1.44 4.52
C GLY A 216 3.90 -1.30 5.38
N ALA A 217 3.94 -0.45 6.40
CA ALA A 217 2.84 -0.28 7.33
C ALA A 217 2.50 1.20 7.52
N SER A 218 1.21 1.50 7.57
CA SER A 218 0.71 2.82 7.93
C SER A 218 -0.63 2.77 8.65
N MET A 219 -0.99 3.88 9.26
CA MET A 219 -2.28 4.10 9.91
C MET A 219 -2.90 5.40 9.41
N CYS A 220 -4.22 5.46 9.41
CA CYS A 220 -4.99 6.64 9.02
C CYS A 220 -6.16 6.87 9.96
N ALA A 221 -6.30 8.11 10.44
CA ALA A 221 -7.51 8.60 11.08
C ALA A 221 -8.45 9.16 10.02
N ILE A 222 -9.61 8.53 9.87
CA ILE A 222 -10.64 8.95 8.91
C ILE A 222 -11.81 9.51 9.70
N LYS A 223 -12.15 10.78 9.44
CA LYS A 223 -13.29 11.47 10.01
C LYS A 223 -14.24 11.91 8.92
N GLU A 224 -15.50 11.52 9.04
CA GLU A 224 -16.53 11.90 8.07
C GLU A 224 -16.08 11.62 6.61
N GLY A 225 -15.48 10.42 6.39
CA GLY A 225 -14.98 9.99 5.09
C GLY A 225 -13.68 10.64 4.63
N LYS A 226 -13.03 11.49 5.44
CA LYS A 226 -11.83 12.25 5.06
C LYS A 226 -10.63 11.86 5.93
N SER A 227 -9.46 11.73 5.31
CA SER A 227 -8.21 11.62 6.05
C SER A 227 -7.93 12.90 6.83
N ILE A 228 -7.84 12.80 8.16
CA ILE A 228 -7.49 13.92 9.02
C ILE A 228 -6.08 13.78 9.61
N ASP A 229 -5.53 12.58 9.62
CA ASP A 229 -4.12 12.30 9.93
C ASP A 229 -3.72 10.93 9.37
N THR A 230 -2.42 10.76 9.12
CA THR A 230 -1.83 9.49 8.70
C THR A 230 -0.42 9.37 9.25
N SER A 231 0.07 8.14 9.46
CA SER A 231 1.37 7.92 10.09
C SER A 231 2.54 8.19 9.14
N MET A 232 2.42 7.91 7.84
CA MET A 232 3.47 8.23 6.88
C MET A 232 3.56 9.74 6.63
N GLY A 233 4.76 10.21 6.29
CA GLY A 233 5.11 11.63 6.23
C GLY A 233 5.35 12.16 4.83
N LEU A 234 6.52 12.77 4.62
CA LEU A 234 7.04 13.21 3.32
C LEU A 234 7.20 12.01 2.37
N THR A 235 7.66 10.90 2.93
CA THR A 235 7.86 9.61 2.24
C THR A 235 7.20 8.48 3.05
N PRO A 236 7.09 7.26 2.48
CA PRO A 236 6.63 6.07 3.21
C PRO A 236 7.56 5.59 4.34
N LEU A 237 8.67 6.28 4.61
CA LEU A 237 9.62 5.92 5.67
C LEU A 237 9.08 6.25 7.06
N ALA A 238 8.42 7.41 7.23
CA ALA A 238 7.91 7.86 8.53
C ALA A 238 6.78 6.96 9.06
N GLY A 239 6.55 7.01 10.36
CA GLY A 239 5.47 6.31 11.05
C GLY A 239 5.90 4.95 11.57
N LEU A 240 5.16 3.92 11.20
CA LEU A 240 5.38 2.56 11.68
C LEU A 240 6.64 1.93 11.08
N PRO A 241 7.38 1.12 11.85
CA PRO A 241 8.44 0.30 11.27
C PRO A 241 7.84 -0.70 10.27
N GLY A 242 8.63 -1.01 9.25
CA GLY A 242 8.27 -2.00 8.24
C GLY A 242 9.25 -3.17 8.20
N ALA A 243 9.14 -4.01 7.17
CA ALA A 243 10.05 -5.14 6.99
C ALA A 243 11.53 -4.71 6.94
N THR A 244 11.81 -3.62 6.23
CA THR A 244 13.15 -3.07 6.02
C THR A 244 13.27 -1.59 6.37
N ARG A 245 12.17 -0.94 6.77
CA ARG A 245 12.07 0.49 7.07
C ARG A 245 12.07 0.74 8.57
N SER A 246 12.81 1.76 8.99
CA SER A 246 12.94 2.11 10.42
C SER A 246 11.64 2.60 11.06
N GLY A 247 10.75 3.26 10.28
CA GLY A 247 9.70 4.09 10.86
C GLY A 247 10.27 5.36 11.49
N ASP A 248 9.51 5.95 12.42
CA ASP A 248 9.91 7.16 13.13
C ASP A 248 11.15 6.93 14.00
N ILE A 249 12.14 7.78 13.82
CA ILE A 249 13.37 7.85 14.58
C ILE A 249 13.70 9.30 14.93
N ASP A 250 14.61 9.51 15.87
CA ASP A 250 15.24 10.82 16.06
C ASP A 250 16.06 11.17 14.80
N PRO A 251 15.82 12.30 14.12
CA PRO A 251 16.54 12.67 12.91
C PRO A 251 18.06 12.74 13.10
N SER A 252 18.54 13.06 14.30
CA SER A 252 19.98 13.13 14.61
C SER A 252 20.65 11.76 14.61
N LEU A 253 19.90 10.67 14.78
CA LEU A 253 20.42 9.29 14.77
C LEU A 253 21.22 8.99 13.50
N VAL A 254 20.78 9.56 12.35
CA VAL A 254 21.46 9.35 11.06
C VAL A 254 22.92 9.77 11.12
N PHE A 255 23.24 10.89 11.76
CA PHE A 255 24.62 11.41 11.88
C PHE A 255 25.48 10.61 12.83
N HIS A 256 24.87 9.89 13.79
CA HIS A 256 25.56 8.96 14.68
C HIS A 256 25.70 7.56 14.05
N TYR A 257 24.80 7.19 13.12
CA TYR A 257 24.85 5.91 12.44
C TYR A 257 25.95 5.87 11.36
N THR A 258 26.13 6.97 10.59
CA THR A 258 27.14 7.08 9.55
C THR A 258 27.62 8.52 9.35
N SER A 259 28.93 8.72 9.22
CA SER A 259 29.53 10.00 8.81
C SER A 259 29.28 10.33 7.33
N GLU A 260 28.75 9.39 6.56
CA GLU A 260 28.52 9.50 5.12
C GLU A 260 27.03 9.64 4.75
N ALA A 261 26.22 10.05 5.71
CA ALA A 261 24.75 10.11 5.58
C ALA A 261 24.25 10.78 4.28
N GLY A 262 24.85 11.90 3.90
CA GLY A 262 24.51 12.67 2.71
C GLY A 262 25.21 12.25 1.41
N LYS A 263 26.13 11.28 1.44
CA LYS A 263 26.76 10.79 0.21
C LYS A 263 25.81 9.90 -0.58
N LEU A 264 26.05 9.82 -1.90
CA LEU A 264 25.31 8.89 -2.75
C LEU A 264 25.57 7.45 -2.30
N SER A 265 24.49 6.70 -2.16
CA SER A 265 24.52 5.28 -1.88
C SER A 265 25.11 4.49 -3.05
N PRO A 266 25.80 3.36 -2.80
CA PRO A 266 26.15 2.40 -3.84
C PRO A 266 24.96 1.88 -4.66
N GLY A 267 23.75 1.95 -4.12
CA GLY A 267 22.51 1.59 -4.82
C GLY A 267 21.95 2.68 -5.73
N SER A 268 22.61 3.86 -5.84
CA SER A 268 22.23 4.92 -6.78
C SER A 268 22.52 4.51 -8.22
N THR A 269 21.67 4.94 -9.14
CA THR A 269 21.88 4.84 -10.61
C THR A 269 21.99 6.22 -11.22
N LYS A 270 22.15 6.31 -12.55
CA LYS A 270 22.13 7.60 -13.25
C LYS A 270 20.77 8.30 -13.17
N GLU A 271 19.70 7.50 -13.12
CA GLU A 271 18.31 7.95 -13.10
C GLU A 271 17.72 8.02 -11.68
N MET A 272 18.35 7.33 -10.70
CA MET A 272 17.82 7.26 -9.33
C MET A 272 18.93 7.57 -8.33
N HIS A 273 18.89 8.77 -7.75
CA HIS A 273 19.85 9.22 -6.74
C HIS A 273 19.26 9.02 -5.34
N ILE A 274 19.90 8.19 -4.52
CA ILE A 274 19.55 7.97 -3.11
C ILE A 274 20.78 8.22 -2.24
N SER A 275 20.56 8.82 -1.07
CA SER A 275 21.64 9.00 -0.09
C SER A 275 21.91 7.69 0.67
N THR A 276 23.09 7.58 1.25
CA THR A 276 23.42 6.45 2.13
C THR A 276 22.43 6.32 3.30
N ALA A 277 21.99 7.46 3.86
CA ALA A 277 21.00 7.48 4.92
C ALA A 277 19.65 6.90 4.46
N GLU A 278 19.16 7.29 3.29
CA GLU A 278 17.91 6.75 2.75
C GLU A 278 17.98 5.26 2.50
N GLU A 279 19.10 4.75 1.98
CA GLU A 279 19.29 3.31 1.79
C GLU A 279 19.27 2.55 3.12
N ILE A 280 20.01 3.02 4.13
CA ILE A 280 20.03 2.42 5.46
C ILE A 280 18.63 2.37 6.06
N LEU A 281 17.92 3.50 6.07
CA LEU A 281 16.63 3.62 6.75
C LEU A 281 15.50 2.89 6.01
N ASN A 282 15.58 2.78 4.68
CA ASN A 282 14.55 2.12 3.87
C ASN A 282 14.79 0.63 3.61
N LYS A 283 16.06 0.17 3.53
CA LYS A 283 16.41 -1.18 3.07
C LYS A 283 17.14 -2.04 4.10
N GLN A 284 17.79 -1.40 5.09
CA GLN A 284 18.68 -2.08 6.05
C GLN A 284 18.19 -1.95 7.49
N SER A 285 16.96 -1.50 7.70
CA SER A 285 16.33 -1.27 8.99
C SER A 285 15.12 -2.19 9.21
N GLY A 286 14.18 -1.77 10.03
CA GLY A 286 12.96 -2.49 10.33
C GLY A 286 13.17 -3.80 11.08
N TRP A 287 12.15 -4.67 11.07
CA TRP A 287 12.29 -5.94 11.77
C TRP A 287 13.31 -6.90 11.13
N LYS A 288 13.64 -6.74 9.84
CA LYS A 288 14.73 -7.48 9.21
C LYS A 288 16.07 -7.23 9.90
N ALA A 289 16.36 -6.00 10.28
CA ALA A 289 17.61 -5.66 10.99
C ALA A 289 17.71 -6.31 12.38
N LEU A 290 16.56 -6.54 13.03
CA LEU A 290 16.51 -7.17 14.36
C LEU A 290 16.53 -8.71 14.28
N THR A 291 15.82 -9.28 13.29
CA THR A 291 15.49 -10.72 13.26
C THR A 291 16.13 -11.48 12.11
N GLY A 292 16.70 -10.78 11.12
CA GLY A 292 17.22 -11.37 9.88
C GLY A 292 16.15 -11.76 8.85
N THR A 293 14.84 -11.68 9.20
CA THR A 293 13.75 -12.03 8.28
C THR A 293 12.86 -10.85 7.94
N THR A 294 12.35 -10.82 6.71
CA THR A 294 11.27 -9.90 6.28
C THR A 294 9.88 -10.51 6.46
N ASP A 295 9.80 -11.81 6.72
CA ASP A 295 8.56 -12.55 6.86
C ASP A 295 7.99 -12.42 8.28
N PHE A 296 6.99 -11.56 8.44
CA PHE A 296 6.38 -11.29 9.74
C PHE A 296 5.65 -12.51 10.33
N SER A 297 5.25 -13.48 9.50
CA SER A 297 4.62 -14.70 10.00
C SER A 297 5.56 -15.58 10.82
N LYS A 298 6.88 -15.40 10.64
CA LYS A 298 7.92 -16.04 11.46
C LYS A 298 8.22 -15.28 12.76
N ILE A 299 7.75 -14.03 12.86
CA ILE A 299 7.92 -13.16 14.03
C ILE A 299 6.70 -13.25 14.94
N ALA A 300 5.51 -13.09 14.38
CA ALA A 300 4.24 -13.07 15.13
C ALA A 300 3.71 -14.50 15.37
N VAL A 301 4.37 -15.22 16.25
CA VAL A 301 4.02 -16.59 16.69
C VAL A 301 3.90 -16.63 18.22
N GLU A 302 3.09 -17.58 18.76
CA GLU A 302 2.86 -17.68 20.22
C GLU A 302 4.17 -17.93 20.98
N ASP A 303 5.00 -18.84 20.47
CA ASP A 303 6.34 -19.13 21.02
C ASP A 303 7.39 -18.43 20.17
N PHE A 304 7.79 -17.23 20.56
CA PHE A 304 8.76 -16.43 19.81
C PHE A 304 10.10 -17.19 19.63
N PRO A 305 10.65 -17.24 18.40
CA PRO A 305 11.89 -17.97 18.11
C PRO A 305 13.10 -17.44 18.88
N SER A 306 13.11 -16.17 19.25
CA SER A 306 14.15 -15.53 20.08
C SER A 306 13.64 -14.23 20.69
N GLU A 307 14.40 -13.68 21.64
CA GLU A 307 14.14 -12.35 22.23
C GLU A 307 14.10 -11.24 21.16
N ALA A 308 14.92 -11.34 20.12
CA ALA A 308 14.92 -10.38 19.02
C ALA A 308 13.61 -10.40 18.21
N HIS A 309 13.01 -11.58 18.02
CA HIS A 309 11.70 -11.70 17.38
C HIS A 309 10.59 -11.10 18.24
N LYS A 310 10.62 -11.40 19.55
CA LYS A 310 9.70 -10.78 20.52
C LYS A 310 9.86 -9.27 20.53
N LEU A 311 11.08 -8.76 20.59
CA LEU A 311 11.35 -7.32 20.55
C LEU A 311 10.81 -6.66 19.29
N ALA A 312 11.00 -7.27 18.12
CA ALA A 312 10.49 -6.74 16.85
C ALA A 312 8.95 -6.69 16.84
N PHE A 313 8.30 -7.71 17.39
CA PHE A 313 6.84 -7.73 17.56
C PHE A 313 6.37 -6.64 18.53
N ASP A 314 6.99 -6.54 19.70
CA ASP A 314 6.64 -5.58 20.74
C ASP A 314 6.82 -4.13 20.28
N ILE A 315 7.88 -3.83 19.51
CA ILE A 315 8.10 -2.51 18.89
C ILE A 315 6.95 -2.16 17.95
N LEU A 316 6.53 -3.07 17.07
CA LEU A 316 5.42 -2.81 16.16
C LEU A 316 4.12 -2.55 16.93
N VAL A 317 3.83 -3.39 17.94
CA VAL A 317 2.65 -3.22 18.81
C VAL A 317 2.68 -1.87 19.51
N ASP A 318 3.82 -1.48 20.12
CA ASP A 318 3.97 -0.19 20.80
C ASP A 318 3.70 1.01 19.88
N ARG A 319 4.29 0.99 18.69
CA ARG A 319 4.08 2.07 17.71
C ARG A 319 2.63 2.16 17.24
N ILE A 320 1.98 1.04 16.98
CA ILE A 320 0.56 1.01 16.58
C ILE A 320 -0.32 1.57 17.71
N LEU A 321 -0.08 1.19 18.97
CA LEU A 321 -0.83 1.69 20.12
C LEU A 321 -0.70 3.21 20.27
N GLY A 322 0.49 3.76 20.07
CA GLY A 322 0.71 5.21 20.08
C GLY A 322 -0.18 5.93 19.07
N TYR A 323 -0.27 5.41 17.85
CA TYR A 323 -1.15 5.96 16.81
C TYR A 323 -2.63 5.73 17.10
N ILE A 324 -3.05 4.57 17.63
CA ILE A 324 -4.45 4.35 18.03
C ILE A 324 -4.87 5.39 19.06
N GLY A 325 -4.07 5.60 20.11
CA GLY A 325 -4.37 6.59 21.15
C GLY A 325 -4.46 8.02 20.59
N ASN A 326 -3.48 8.43 19.77
CA ASN A 326 -3.48 9.73 19.10
C ASN A 326 -4.74 9.93 18.24
N TYR A 327 -5.04 8.95 17.39
CA TYR A 327 -6.16 9.07 16.45
C TYR A 327 -7.52 8.97 17.12
N TYR A 328 -7.65 8.18 18.18
CA TYR A 328 -8.86 8.14 18.99
C TYR A 328 -9.21 9.51 19.58
N LEU A 329 -8.19 10.21 20.10
CA LEU A 329 -8.35 11.59 20.61
C LEU A 329 -8.68 12.58 19.49
N LYS A 330 -8.01 12.51 18.32
CA LYS A 330 -8.29 13.38 17.17
C LYS A 330 -9.70 13.19 16.61
N LEU A 331 -10.25 11.98 16.73
CA LEU A 331 -11.64 11.68 16.37
C LEU A 331 -12.63 12.02 17.47
N GLY A 332 -12.17 12.57 18.61
CA GLY A 332 -13.03 12.93 19.75
C GLY A 332 -13.71 11.73 20.39
N GLY A 333 -13.11 10.53 20.30
CA GLY A 333 -13.69 9.29 20.76
C GLY A 333 -14.86 8.76 19.90
N GLN A 334 -15.21 9.46 18.82
CA GLN A 334 -16.28 9.06 17.90
C GLN A 334 -15.68 8.18 16.79
N VAL A 335 -15.49 6.90 17.09
CA VAL A 335 -14.89 5.91 16.21
C VAL A 335 -15.88 4.77 15.97
N ASP A 336 -16.29 4.56 14.74
CA ASP A 336 -17.18 3.47 14.35
C ASP A 336 -16.43 2.12 14.33
N ALA A 337 -15.18 2.14 13.87
CA ALA A 337 -14.38 0.92 13.74
C ALA A 337 -12.86 1.14 13.88
N LEU A 338 -12.20 0.13 14.49
CA LEU A 338 -10.79 -0.17 14.32
C LEU A 338 -10.65 -1.20 13.21
N VAL A 339 -9.97 -0.86 12.11
CA VAL A 339 -9.91 -1.70 10.92
C VAL A 339 -8.51 -2.22 10.67
N PHE A 340 -8.35 -3.53 10.64
CA PHE A 340 -7.12 -4.22 10.27
C PHE A 340 -7.14 -4.60 8.80
N ALA A 341 -6.15 -4.17 8.05
CA ALA A 341 -6.00 -4.41 6.63
C ALA A 341 -4.52 -4.61 6.25
N GLY A 342 -4.27 -4.93 5.00
CA GLY A 342 -2.94 -5.31 4.53
C GLY A 342 -2.53 -6.71 4.99
N GLY A 343 -1.57 -7.31 4.31
CA GLY A 343 -1.29 -8.73 4.45
C GLY A 343 -0.98 -9.23 5.87
N ILE A 344 -0.39 -8.39 6.73
CA ILE A 344 -0.14 -8.73 8.14
C ILE A 344 -1.40 -8.46 8.97
N GLY A 345 -2.03 -7.30 8.79
CA GLY A 345 -3.27 -6.96 9.50
C GLY A 345 -4.39 -7.97 9.26
N GLU A 346 -4.51 -8.46 8.03
CA GLU A 346 -5.50 -9.47 7.64
C GLU A 346 -5.21 -10.87 8.19
N LYS A 347 -3.93 -11.27 8.29
CA LYS A 347 -3.53 -12.67 8.56
C LYS A 347 -3.04 -12.93 9.98
N SER A 348 -2.50 -11.93 10.68
CA SER A 348 -1.92 -12.13 12.01
C SER A 348 -2.96 -12.02 13.13
N ALA A 349 -3.56 -13.15 13.51
CA ALA A 349 -4.49 -13.21 14.63
C ALA A 349 -3.84 -12.77 15.94
N LEU A 350 -2.58 -13.15 16.18
CA LEU A 350 -1.81 -12.75 17.36
C LEU A 350 -1.66 -11.24 17.47
N LEU A 351 -1.30 -10.56 16.37
CA LEU A 351 -1.14 -9.10 16.38
C LEU A 351 -2.46 -8.41 16.71
N ARG A 352 -3.56 -8.81 16.08
CA ARG A 352 -4.89 -8.25 16.33
C ARG A 352 -5.33 -8.46 17.77
N ARG A 353 -5.18 -9.69 18.30
CA ARG A 353 -5.51 -10.01 19.69
C ARG A 353 -4.71 -9.14 20.65
N THR A 354 -3.39 -9.08 20.50
CA THR A 354 -2.52 -8.31 21.37
C THR A 354 -2.86 -6.82 21.39
N LEU A 355 -3.16 -6.24 20.23
CA LEU A 355 -3.54 -4.82 20.14
C LEU A 355 -4.90 -4.56 20.78
N VAL A 356 -5.90 -5.40 20.52
CA VAL A 356 -7.25 -5.19 21.08
C VAL A 356 -7.25 -5.37 22.60
N GLU A 357 -6.53 -6.36 23.14
CA GLU A 357 -6.35 -6.53 24.58
C GLU A 357 -5.75 -5.28 25.27
N LYS A 358 -4.80 -4.63 24.62
CA LYS A 358 -4.20 -3.37 25.13
C LYS A 358 -5.10 -2.15 24.93
N CYS A 359 -6.11 -2.24 24.06
CA CYS A 359 -7.07 -1.18 23.78
C CYS A 359 -8.42 -1.34 24.51
N GLN A 360 -8.55 -2.24 25.49
CA GLN A 360 -9.81 -2.48 26.24
C GLN A 360 -10.39 -1.19 26.89
N CYS A 361 -9.53 -0.23 27.27
CA CYS A 361 -9.96 1.06 27.78
C CYS A 361 -10.80 1.87 26.77
N LEU A 362 -10.76 1.55 25.47
CA LEU A 362 -11.59 2.15 24.42
C LEU A 362 -12.93 1.44 24.25
N GLY A 363 -13.23 0.45 25.08
CA GLY A 363 -14.47 -0.33 25.00
C GLY A 363 -14.47 -1.38 23.88
N VAL A 364 -13.31 -1.71 23.32
CA VAL A 364 -13.16 -2.75 22.28
C VAL A 364 -12.87 -4.11 22.92
N ALA A 365 -13.42 -5.16 22.30
CA ALA A 365 -13.12 -6.54 22.64
C ALA A 365 -13.22 -7.40 21.38
N ILE A 366 -12.50 -8.52 21.36
CA ILE A 366 -12.38 -9.41 20.20
C ILE A 366 -12.99 -10.79 20.51
N ASP A 367 -13.72 -11.36 19.56
CA ASP A 367 -14.10 -12.76 19.57
C ASP A 367 -12.90 -13.60 19.08
N ALA A 368 -12.34 -14.42 19.96
CA ALA A 368 -11.16 -15.20 19.69
C ALA A 368 -11.34 -16.15 18.48
N LYS A 369 -12.49 -16.84 18.39
CA LYS A 369 -12.76 -17.77 17.29
C LYS A 369 -12.90 -17.06 15.95
N ALA A 370 -13.61 -15.92 15.92
CA ALA A 370 -13.76 -15.11 14.72
C ALA A 370 -12.40 -14.54 14.27
N ASN A 371 -11.56 -14.10 15.21
CA ASN A 371 -10.22 -13.61 14.96
C ASN A 371 -9.30 -14.68 14.36
N ASP A 372 -9.27 -15.88 14.95
CA ASP A 372 -8.40 -16.98 14.51
C ASP A 372 -8.80 -17.51 13.13
N LYS A 373 -10.12 -17.59 12.87
CA LYS A 373 -10.63 -18.03 11.56
C LYS A 373 -10.26 -17.04 10.44
N GLY A 374 -10.15 -15.75 10.74
CA GLY A 374 -9.97 -14.71 9.73
C GLY A 374 -11.13 -14.60 8.73
N PRO A 375 -11.05 -13.72 7.71
CA PRO A 375 -12.08 -13.60 6.68
C PRO A 375 -12.07 -14.79 5.71
N GLU A 376 -13.23 -15.12 5.14
CA GLU A 376 -13.37 -16.12 4.08
C GLU A 376 -12.98 -15.53 2.70
N ASP A 377 -12.74 -16.39 1.70
CA ASP A 377 -12.19 -15.96 0.37
C ASP A 377 -13.02 -14.86 -0.34
N LYS A 378 -14.30 -14.72 -0.05
CA LYS A 378 -15.17 -13.71 -0.68
C LYS A 378 -15.69 -12.65 0.31
N GLU A 379 -15.24 -12.71 1.55
CA GLU A 379 -15.67 -11.81 2.62
C GLU A 379 -14.73 -10.59 2.65
N THR A 380 -15.14 -9.48 2.03
CA THR A 380 -14.33 -8.26 1.98
C THR A 380 -14.10 -7.65 3.36
N VAL A 381 -15.14 -7.61 4.20
CA VAL A 381 -15.09 -7.09 5.57
C VAL A 381 -15.63 -8.11 6.52
N LYS A 382 -14.86 -8.46 7.56
CA LYS A 382 -15.26 -9.35 8.63
C LYS A 382 -15.26 -8.65 9.97
N ASP A 383 -16.35 -8.80 10.70
CA ASP A 383 -16.44 -8.37 12.09
C ASP A 383 -15.88 -9.46 13.01
N ILE A 384 -14.93 -9.06 13.83
CA ILE A 384 -14.32 -9.90 14.84
C ILE A 384 -14.54 -9.36 16.26
N SER A 385 -15.47 -8.41 16.42
CA SER A 385 -15.81 -7.84 17.74
C SER A 385 -16.48 -8.90 18.64
N GLN A 386 -16.21 -8.85 19.92
CA GLN A 386 -16.94 -9.63 20.91
C GLN A 386 -18.26 -8.93 21.29
N GLY A 387 -19.38 -9.42 20.76
CA GLY A 387 -20.71 -8.90 21.06
C GLY A 387 -20.98 -7.48 20.56
N ALA A 388 -22.15 -6.93 20.90
CA ALA A 388 -22.53 -5.56 20.62
C ALA A 388 -21.97 -4.61 21.72
N GLY A 389 -20.65 -4.43 21.74
CA GLY A 389 -20.00 -3.54 22.70
C GLY A 389 -20.39 -2.06 22.53
N LYS A 390 -20.12 -1.21 23.54
CA LYS A 390 -20.32 0.24 23.47
C LYS A 390 -19.17 0.97 22.72
N GLY A 391 -18.10 0.26 22.41
CA GLY A 391 -16.91 0.80 21.73
C GLY A 391 -16.94 0.60 20.22
N PRO A 392 -15.84 1.01 19.54
CA PRO A 392 -15.67 0.76 18.11
C PRO A 392 -15.77 -0.71 17.74
N ARG A 393 -16.31 -1.01 16.55
CA ARG A 393 -16.22 -2.35 15.97
C ARG A 393 -14.77 -2.70 15.66
N VAL A 394 -14.41 -3.96 15.79
CA VAL A 394 -13.09 -4.47 15.38
C VAL A 394 -13.29 -5.27 14.10
N LEU A 395 -12.73 -4.73 13.00
CA LEU A 395 -12.99 -5.28 11.67
C LEU A 395 -11.68 -5.71 11.00
N ILE A 396 -11.75 -6.75 10.17
CA ILE A 396 -10.72 -7.08 9.19
C ILE A 396 -11.26 -6.68 7.82
N CYS A 397 -10.48 -5.95 7.03
CA CYS A 397 -10.80 -5.60 5.64
C CYS A 397 -9.75 -6.17 4.70
N GLN A 398 -10.16 -7.07 3.80
CA GLN A 398 -9.30 -7.59 2.72
C GLN A 398 -9.16 -6.52 1.64
N THR A 399 -8.11 -5.69 1.73
CA THR A 399 -7.92 -4.58 0.81
C THR A 399 -7.55 -5.02 -0.60
N ASN A 400 -8.05 -4.31 -1.61
CA ASN A 400 -7.76 -4.57 -3.01
C ASN A 400 -7.55 -3.25 -3.78
N GLU A 401 -6.31 -2.80 -3.83
CA GLU A 401 -5.91 -1.54 -4.50
C GLU A 401 -6.17 -1.58 -6.02
N GLN A 402 -5.99 -2.74 -6.65
CA GLN A 402 -6.21 -2.88 -8.09
C GLN A 402 -7.69 -2.79 -8.45
N PHE A 403 -8.55 -3.41 -7.62
CA PHE A 403 -10.00 -3.24 -7.77
C PHE A 403 -10.42 -1.78 -7.58
N GLU A 404 -9.84 -1.10 -6.57
CA GLU A 404 -10.19 0.31 -6.29
C GLU A 404 -9.83 1.22 -7.46
N MET A 405 -8.67 1.04 -8.09
CA MET A 405 -8.29 1.77 -9.30
C MET A 405 -9.27 1.51 -10.46
N ALA A 406 -9.59 0.24 -10.72
CA ALA A 406 -10.56 -0.14 -11.76
C ALA A 406 -11.95 0.42 -11.46
N TYR A 407 -12.41 0.36 -10.21
CA TYR A 407 -13.68 0.91 -9.76
C TYR A 407 -13.78 2.41 -10.02
N HIS A 408 -12.77 3.18 -9.60
CA HIS A 408 -12.73 4.62 -9.84
C HIS A 408 -12.67 4.97 -11.34
N THR A 409 -11.95 4.16 -12.15
CA THR A 409 -11.93 4.34 -13.60
C THR A 409 -13.34 4.19 -14.19
N VAL A 410 -14.08 3.15 -13.80
CA VAL A 410 -15.45 2.94 -14.26
C VAL A 410 -16.35 4.10 -13.82
N GLN A 411 -16.30 4.49 -12.54
CA GLN A 411 -17.15 5.58 -12.02
C GLN A 411 -16.91 6.94 -12.70
N SER A 412 -15.68 7.24 -13.10
CA SER A 412 -15.34 8.53 -13.71
C SER A 412 -15.53 8.58 -15.23
N ARG A 413 -15.72 7.43 -15.90
CA ARG A 413 -15.74 7.31 -17.37
C ARG A 413 -17.06 6.74 -17.94
N VAL A 414 -17.93 6.24 -17.08
CA VAL A 414 -19.31 5.85 -17.42
C VAL A 414 -20.27 6.92 -16.93
#